data_8203ced79aeb85645ab618cb5f8b33e1
#
_entry.id   8203ced79aeb85645ab618cb5f8b33e1
#
_cell.length_a   1.000
_cell.length_b   1.000
_cell.length_c   1.000
_cell.angle_alpha   90.00
_cell.angle_beta   90.00
_cell.angle_gamma   90.00
#
_symmetry.space_group_name_H-M   'P 1'
#
loop_
_entity.id
_entity.type
_entity.pdbx_description
1 polymer ?
#
loop_
_entity_poly.entity_id
_entity_poly.type
_entity_poly.pdbx_seq_one_letter_code
_entity_poly.pdbx_strand_id
1 'polypeptide(L)'
;MHRYVRPSFLLSALLFALLSTRPTRAEDLLELRYAQTASTWRSIFSLPMRIADAEGFYAANGLRFTMVQIIGGAESSLVALEEGKADVAHVATSFLITAAMRGADTVAITAEFNNPIYSLVAKPWYKSIEELKGRRVGMADMNGSVSLATLALFEKHGLTQSDLDINVIEGTPGRFNCLMRGDCDAVPLGQPQDFHALRQGFRLLGATNEAVPDFVYTVTAARKSWAAEHKDVLARYVRAMRDSFRFIRDPQNRPRIATLMKEWWGSSEDTALSTLDLFFTPEKNVLPFEGEINLKGVEQVIRFLKDGGVVNGPIPPAETFVDLQYLKAGLGQK
;
A
#
# COMPACT_ATOMS: atom_id res chain seq x y z
N MET A 1 24.72 -81.02 34.82
CA MET A 1 25.24 -80.42 33.55
C MET A 1 24.20 -79.44 33.05
N HIS A 2 24.30 -78.14 33.41
CA HIS A 2 23.39 -77.12 32.91
C HIS A 2 24.21 -76.09 32.06
N ARG A 3 23.92 -75.99 30.78
CA ARG A 3 24.49 -75.02 29.86
C ARG A 3 23.63 -73.75 29.94
N TYR A 4 24.24 -72.66 30.38
CA TYR A 4 23.67 -71.29 30.25
C TYR A 4 23.90 -70.72 28.87
N VAL A 5 22.80 -70.35 28.17
CA VAL A 5 22.82 -69.57 26.93
C VAL A 5 22.68 -68.09 27.31
N ARG A 6 23.65 -67.25 26.90
CA ARG A 6 23.58 -65.77 27.04
C ARG A 6 22.86 -65.16 25.79
N PRO A 7 21.91 -64.24 25.97
CA PRO A 7 21.39 -63.49 24.84
C PRO A 7 22.28 -62.26 24.58
N SER A 8 22.66 -62.11 23.29
CA SER A 8 23.35 -60.93 22.75
C SER A 8 22.37 -59.81 22.51
N PHE A 9 22.52 -58.66 23.18
CA PHE A 9 21.79 -57.44 22.91
C PHE A 9 22.50 -56.72 21.75
N LEU A 10 21.86 -56.61 20.57
CA LEU A 10 22.21 -55.73 19.49
C LEU A 10 21.62 -54.33 19.78
N LEU A 11 22.48 -53.41 20.10
CA LEU A 11 22.17 -51.98 20.32
C LEU A 11 22.14 -51.29 18.93
N SER A 12 20.97 -51.10 18.32
CA SER A 12 20.79 -50.27 17.12
C SER A 12 20.84 -48.81 17.51
N ALA A 13 21.94 -48.12 17.22
CA ALA A 13 22.08 -46.68 17.34
C ALA A 13 21.33 -45.99 16.18
N LEU A 14 20.15 -45.44 16.47
CA LEU A 14 19.45 -44.53 15.58
C LEU A 14 20.18 -43.16 15.63
N LEU A 15 20.91 -42.85 14.56
CA LEU A 15 21.49 -41.53 14.35
C LEU A 15 20.39 -40.56 13.92
N PHE A 16 19.82 -39.79 14.86
CA PHE A 16 18.96 -38.66 14.57
C PHE A 16 19.86 -37.52 14.05
N ALA A 17 19.87 -37.32 12.74
CA ALA A 17 20.43 -36.11 12.15
C ALA A 17 19.53 -34.93 12.46
N LEU A 18 19.83 -34.23 13.55
CA LEU A 18 19.31 -32.89 13.86
C LEU A 18 19.80 -31.93 12.77
N LEU A 19 18.96 -31.66 11.78
CA LEU A 19 19.08 -30.51 10.92
C LEU A 19 18.94 -29.27 11.82
N SER A 20 20.06 -28.82 12.39
CA SER A 20 20.13 -27.54 13.08
C SER A 20 19.94 -26.42 12.04
N THR A 21 18.72 -25.93 11.88
CA THR A 21 18.47 -24.63 11.31
C THR A 21 19.14 -23.61 12.20
N ARG A 22 20.34 -23.14 11.81
CA ARG A 22 21.01 -22.06 12.53
C ARG A 22 20.06 -20.84 12.49
N PRO A 23 19.71 -20.25 13.65
CA PRO A 23 19.00 -18.97 13.63
C PRO A 23 19.95 -17.96 12.94
N THR A 24 19.45 -17.29 11.92
CA THR A 24 20.17 -16.21 11.22
C THR A 24 20.54 -15.16 12.27
N ARG A 25 21.81 -14.94 12.50
CA ARG A 25 22.29 -13.93 13.45
C ARG A 25 21.85 -12.56 12.92
N ALA A 26 21.45 -11.65 13.80
CA ALA A 26 21.07 -10.27 13.46
C ALA A 26 22.17 -9.51 12.71
N GLU A 27 23.43 -9.96 12.86
CA GLU A 27 24.59 -9.41 12.14
C GLU A 27 24.67 -9.81 10.67
N ASP A 28 23.93 -10.85 10.23
CA ASP A 28 23.93 -11.37 8.86
C ASP A 28 22.74 -10.84 8.01
N LEU A 29 21.89 -9.98 8.60
CA LEU A 29 20.73 -9.43 7.89
C LEU A 29 21.16 -8.24 7.02
N LEU A 30 20.73 -8.25 5.75
CA LEU A 30 20.92 -7.11 4.84
C LEU A 30 19.97 -5.98 5.24
N GLU A 31 20.47 -4.76 5.35
CA GLU A 31 19.65 -3.60 5.67
C GLU A 31 18.78 -3.19 4.48
N LEU A 32 17.52 -2.85 4.77
CA LEU A 32 16.59 -2.26 3.84
C LEU A 32 15.91 -1.06 4.50
N ARG A 33 16.18 0.15 4.00
CA ARG A 33 15.58 1.40 4.45
C ARG A 33 14.34 1.69 3.59
N TYR A 34 13.18 1.75 4.22
CA TYR A 34 11.89 1.97 3.57
C TYR A 34 11.31 3.32 3.99
N ALA A 35 11.06 4.23 3.03
CA ALA A 35 10.48 5.53 3.30
C ALA A 35 8.95 5.55 3.15
N GLN A 36 8.27 6.12 4.15
CA GLN A 36 6.83 6.41 4.07
C GLN A 36 6.50 7.65 4.90
N THR A 37 5.49 8.43 4.49
CA THR A 37 5.06 9.60 5.26
C THR A 37 4.42 9.19 6.58
N ALA A 38 4.55 10.04 7.60
CA ALA A 38 3.98 9.80 8.92
C ALA A 38 2.46 9.58 8.88
N SER A 39 1.74 10.28 7.99
CA SER A 39 0.29 10.17 7.84
C SER A 39 -0.14 8.82 7.27
N THR A 40 0.55 8.33 6.24
CA THR A 40 0.26 7.03 5.63
C THR A 40 0.74 5.87 6.50
N TRP A 41 1.85 6.04 7.26
CA TRP A 41 2.33 5.04 8.20
C TRP A 41 1.34 4.76 9.36
N ARG A 42 0.50 5.76 9.69
CA ARG A 42 -0.57 5.64 10.70
C ARG A 42 -1.92 5.28 10.10
N SER A 43 -1.95 4.64 8.95
CA SER A 43 -3.17 4.25 8.26
C SER A 43 -3.07 2.83 7.70
N ILE A 44 -4.17 2.32 7.18
CA ILE A 44 -4.26 1.01 6.54
C ILE A 44 -3.22 0.82 5.42
N PHE A 45 -2.75 1.91 4.80
CA PHE A 45 -1.75 1.86 3.72
C PHE A 45 -0.33 1.51 4.20
N SER A 46 -0.12 1.31 5.50
CA SER A 46 1.11 0.70 6.03
C SER A 46 0.93 -0.76 6.44
N LEU A 47 -0.29 -1.30 6.37
CA LEU A 47 -0.59 -2.63 6.92
C LEU A 47 0.31 -3.72 6.36
N PRO A 48 0.52 -3.88 5.04
CA PRO A 48 1.35 -4.96 4.52
C PRO A 48 2.79 -4.90 5.03
N MET A 49 3.40 -3.73 5.06
CA MET A 49 4.77 -3.54 5.52
C MET A 49 4.91 -3.79 7.02
N ARG A 50 3.93 -3.33 7.81
CA ARG A 50 3.92 -3.54 9.26
C ARG A 50 3.67 -5.00 9.65
N ILE A 51 2.82 -5.70 8.91
CA ILE A 51 2.63 -7.15 9.09
C ILE A 51 3.92 -7.89 8.74
N ALA A 52 4.60 -7.53 7.64
CA ALA A 52 5.87 -8.16 7.28
C ALA A 52 6.93 -8.01 8.38
N ASP A 53 6.96 -6.87 9.05
CA ASP A 53 7.86 -6.61 10.18
C ASP A 53 7.41 -7.35 11.45
N ALA A 54 6.15 -7.19 11.87
CA ALA A 54 5.61 -7.76 13.11
C ALA A 54 5.58 -9.29 13.14
N GLU A 55 5.33 -9.93 12.00
CA GLU A 55 5.32 -11.39 11.85
C GLU A 55 6.69 -11.94 11.41
N GLY A 56 7.73 -11.09 11.34
CA GLY A 56 9.12 -11.48 11.12
C GLY A 56 9.43 -11.90 9.68
N PHE A 57 8.58 -11.57 8.68
CA PHE A 57 8.81 -12.00 7.29
C PHE A 57 10.05 -11.34 6.68
N TYR A 58 10.41 -10.12 7.06
CA TYR A 58 11.67 -9.52 6.64
C TYR A 58 12.87 -10.32 7.17
N ALA A 59 12.91 -10.59 8.46
CA ALA A 59 14.00 -11.34 9.08
C ALA A 59 14.09 -12.78 8.52
N ALA A 60 12.97 -13.46 8.31
CA ALA A 60 12.90 -14.79 7.71
C ALA A 60 13.46 -14.82 6.26
N ASN A 61 13.40 -13.68 5.56
CA ASN A 61 14.00 -13.49 4.25
C ASN A 61 15.41 -12.86 4.29
N GLY A 62 16.05 -12.78 5.47
CA GLY A 62 17.40 -12.26 5.64
C GLY A 62 17.50 -10.74 5.49
N LEU A 63 16.45 -9.99 5.83
CA LEU A 63 16.42 -8.53 5.81
C LEU A 63 16.24 -7.96 7.21
N ARG A 64 16.98 -6.87 7.48
CA ARG A 64 16.70 -5.94 8.58
C ARG A 64 15.95 -4.75 8.01
N PHE A 65 14.66 -4.66 8.32
CA PHE A 65 13.80 -3.58 7.87
C PHE A 65 13.97 -2.35 8.77
N THR A 66 14.18 -1.18 8.15
CA THR A 66 14.28 0.09 8.86
C THR A 66 13.29 1.08 8.23
N MET A 67 12.28 1.48 9.00
CA MET A 67 11.33 2.50 8.58
C MET A 67 11.95 3.90 8.69
N VAL A 68 12.03 4.60 7.57
CA VAL A 68 12.42 6.00 7.47
C VAL A 68 11.16 6.85 7.42
N GLN A 69 10.79 7.42 8.56
CA GLN A 69 9.60 8.26 8.65
C GLN A 69 9.83 9.62 7.98
N ILE A 70 8.99 9.96 7.00
CA ILE A 70 9.07 11.20 6.24
C ILE A 70 7.99 12.17 6.74
N ILE A 71 8.38 13.42 6.94
CA ILE A 71 7.47 14.53 7.24
C ILE A 71 7.19 15.26 5.93
N GLY A 72 5.91 15.48 5.63
CA GLY A 72 5.47 16.19 4.42
C GLY A 72 4.26 15.54 3.77
N GLY A 73 3.93 16.00 2.58
CA GLY A 73 2.84 15.52 1.75
C GLY A 73 3.12 14.17 1.07
N ALA A 74 2.18 13.74 0.23
CA ALA A 74 2.23 12.42 -0.39
C ALA A 74 3.45 12.18 -1.29
N GLU A 75 4.00 13.23 -1.92
CA GLU A 75 5.20 13.13 -2.78
C GLU A 75 6.50 13.03 -1.97
N SER A 76 6.50 13.41 -0.69
CA SER A 76 7.73 13.53 0.11
C SER A 76 8.51 12.23 0.26
N SER A 77 7.86 11.07 0.20
CA SER A 77 8.53 9.77 0.24
C SER A 77 9.35 9.52 -1.03
N LEU A 78 8.85 9.97 -2.18
CA LEU A 78 9.58 9.90 -3.46
C LEU A 78 10.81 10.82 -3.44
N VAL A 79 10.67 12.05 -2.96
CA VAL A 79 11.80 12.98 -2.79
C VAL A 79 12.87 12.36 -1.89
N ALA A 80 12.50 11.75 -0.77
CA ALA A 80 13.45 11.07 0.11
C ALA A 80 14.16 9.89 -0.57
N LEU A 81 13.47 9.18 -1.47
CA LEU A 81 14.06 8.12 -2.30
C LEU A 81 15.09 8.70 -3.28
N GLU A 82 14.74 9.77 -4.00
CA GLU A 82 15.63 10.44 -4.96
C GLU A 82 16.89 10.98 -4.28
N GLU A 83 16.77 11.51 -3.08
CA GLU A 83 17.89 12.00 -2.26
C GLU A 83 18.73 10.87 -1.61
N GLY A 84 18.36 9.59 -1.79
CA GLY A 84 19.10 8.45 -1.22
C GLY A 84 18.91 8.26 0.29
N LYS A 85 17.93 8.92 0.89
CA LYS A 85 17.59 8.76 2.33
C LYS A 85 16.99 7.38 2.62
N ALA A 86 16.43 6.74 1.61
CA ALA A 86 15.90 5.39 1.67
C ALA A 86 16.30 4.58 0.42
N ASP A 87 16.17 3.27 0.53
CA ASP A 87 16.49 2.32 -0.54
C ASP A 87 15.25 2.06 -1.39
N VAL A 88 14.11 1.96 -0.74
CA VAL A 88 12.78 1.85 -1.34
C VAL A 88 11.80 2.79 -0.64
N ALA A 89 10.69 3.13 -1.31
CA ALA A 89 9.71 4.05 -0.77
C ALA A 89 8.27 3.69 -1.18
N HIS A 90 7.32 3.98 -0.30
CA HIS A 90 5.90 4.04 -0.60
C HIS A 90 5.60 5.26 -1.47
N VAL A 91 5.14 5.02 -2.69
CA VAL A 91 4.90 6.09 -3.65
C VAL A 91 3.55 5.89 -4.34
N ALA A 92 2.76 6.97 -4.44
CA ALA A 92 1.60 6.96 -5.33
C ALA A 92 2.08 6.84 -6.79
N THR A 93 1.45 5.96 -7.55
CA THR A 93 1.87 5.66 -8.93
C THR A 93 1.89 6.91 -9.81
N SER A 94 0.98 7.86 -9.56
CA SER A 94 0.94 9.14 -10.27
C SER A 94 2.21 9.97 -10.08
N PHE A 95 2.72 10.06 -8.86
CA PHE A 95 3.96 10.78 -8.56
C PHE A 95 5.19 10.07 -9.15
N LEU A 96 5.23 8.74 -9.11
CA LEU A 96 6.28 7.98 -9.76
C LEU A 96 6.35 8.29 -11.26
N ILE A 97 5.20 8.25 -11.95
CA ILE A 97 5.11 8.52 -13.39
C ILE A 97 5.56 9.95 -13.69
N THR A 98 5.04 10.94 -12.97
CA THR A 98 5.41 12.34 -13.19
C THR A 98 6.88 12.62 -12.94
N ALA A 99 7.47 12.01 -11.92
CA ALA A 99 8.91 12.12 -11.64
C ALA A 99 9.75 11.47 -12.73
N ALA A 100 9.41 10.24 -13.14
CA ALA A 100 10.11 9.55 -14.24
C ALA A 100 10.01 10.31 -15.56
N MET A 101 8.87 10.95 -15.85
CA MET A 101 8.70 11.85 -17.02
C MET A 101 9.60 13.09 -16.94
N ARG A 102 9.96 13.56 -15.74
CA ARG A 102 10.94 14.63 -15.51
C ARG A 102 12.40 14.13 -15.52
N GLY A 103 12.62 12.83 -15.76
CA GLY A 103 13.95 12.22 -15.82
C GLY A 103 14.46 11.68 -14.48
N ALA A 104 13.62 11.53 -13.47
CA ALA A 104 14.00 10.92 -12.20
C ALA A 104 14.44 9.46 -12.41
N ASP A 105 15.47 9.05 -11.66
CA ASP A 105 15.99 7.67 -11.66
C ASP A 105 15.16 6.73 -10.80
N THR A 106 13.85 6.66 -11.05
CA THR A 106 12.91 5.87 -10.24
C THR A 106 12.09 4.88 -11.06
N VAL A 107 11.72 3.76 -10.44
CA VAL A 107 10.94 2.69 -11.06
C VAL A 107 10.11 1.97 -9.99
N ALA A 108 8.91 1.50 -10.36
CA ALA A 108 8.10 0.63 -9.51
C ALA A 108 8.64 -0.80 -9.50
N ILE A 109 8.75 -1.38 -8.31
CA ILE A 109 9.27 -2.74 -8.07
C ILE A 109 8.12 -3.73 -7.82
N THR A 110 7.13 -3.33 -7.03
CA THR A 110 5.95 -4.14 -6.67
C THR A 110 4.76 -3.22 -6.36
N ALA A 111 3.55 -3.68 -6.61
CA ALA A 111 2.36 -2.99 -6.12
C ALA A 111 2.21 -3.22 -4.62
N GLU A 112 1.74 -2.20 -3.93
CA GLU A 112 1.33 -2.27 -2.52
C GLU A 112 -0.19 -2.27 -2.40
N PHE A 113 -0.82 -1.40 -3.17
CA PHE A 113 -2.28 -1.31 -3.27
C PHE A 113 -2.69 -1.07 -4.72
N ASN A 114 -3.67 -1.84 -5.20
CA ASN A 114 -4.24 -1.68 -6.53
C ASN A 114 -5.24 -0.53 -6.53
N ASN A 115 -6.42 -0.72 -5.97
CA ASN A 115 -7.47 0.29 -6.01
C ASN A 115 -7.47 1.18 -4.76
N PRO A 116 -7.55 2.52 -4.92
CA PRO A 116 -7.75 3.41 -3.79
C PRO A 116 -9.21 3.33 -3.33
N ILE A 117 -9.46 2.79 -2.13
CA ILE A 117 -10.79 2.88 -1.53
C ILE A 117 -10.83 4.09 -0.60
N TYR A 118 -11.20 5.22 -1.18
CA TYR A 118 -11.58 6.41 -0.42
C TYR A 118 -13.09 6.59 -0.50
N SER A 119 -13.70 6.78 0.66
CA SER A 119 -15.12 7.09 0.78
C SER A 119 -15.32 8.58 0.53
N LEU A 120 -16.11 8.96 -0.48
CA LEU A 120 -16.57 10.33 -0.64
C LEU A 120 -17.66 10.60 0.40
N VAL A 121 -17.28 11.27 1.47
CA VAL A 121 -18.15 11.55 2.62
C VAL A 121 -18.57 13.01 2.58
N ALA A 122 -19.87 13.27 2.74
CA ALA A 122 -20.47 14.59 2.69
C ALA A 122 -21.33 14.90 3.91
N LYS A 123 -21.70 16.16 4.08
CA LYS A 123 -22.67 16.60 5.09
C LYS A 123 -24.01 15.86 4.92
N PRO A 124 -24.78 15.65 6.00
CA PRO A 124 -25.94 14.73 6.01
C PRO A 124 -27.06 15.03 5.01
N TRP A 125 -27.20 16.28 4.61
CA TRP A 125 -28.28 16.72 3.72
C TRP A 125 -28.01 16.46 2.23
N TYR A 126 -26.75 16.25 1.81
CA TYR A 126 -26.45 15.84 0.44
C TYR A 126 -26.80 14.36 0.24
N LYS A 127 -27.58 14.07 -0.80
CA LYS A 127 -28.10 12.72 -1.09
C LYS A 127 -27.39 12.05 -2.26
N SER A 128 -26.73 12.83 -3.11
CA SER A 128 -26.04 12.34 -4.29
C SER A 128 -24.79 13.18 -4.58
N ILE A 129 -23.94 12.67 -5.47
CA ILE A 129 -22.71 13.35 -5.89
C ILE A 129 -23.04 14.60 -6.72
N GLU A 130 -24.09 14.55 -7.52
CA GLU A 130 -24.54 15.66 -8.39
C GLU A 130 -24.92 16.91 -7.58
N GLU A 131 -25.39 16.75 -6.34
CA GLU A 131 -25.72 17.87 -5.45
C GLU A 131 -24.49 18.64 -4.95
N LEU A 132 -23.29 18.13 -5.23
CA LEU A 132 -22.03 18.78 -4.87
C LEU A 132 -21.59 19.86 -5.87
N LYS A 133 -22.33 20.09 -6.94
CA LYS A 133 -22.07 21.18 -7.89
C LYS A 133 -22.02 22.54 -7.18
N GLY A 134 -20.91 23.27 -7.35
CA GLY A 134 -20.64 24.56 -6.68
C GLY A 134 -20.40 24.45 -5.18
N ARG A 135 -20.12 23.25 -4.64
CA ARG A 135 -19.87 23.04 -3.20
C ARG A 135 -18.39 22.92 -2.89
N ARG A 136 -18.05 23.23 -1.64
CA ARG A 136 -16.67 23.16 -1.15
C ARG A 136 -16.25 21.72 -0.94
N VAL A 137 -15.32 21.25 -1.76
CA VAL A 137 -14.79 19.89 -1.70
C VAL A 137 -13.33 19.94 -1.26
N GLY A 138 -13.04 19.30 -0.11
CA GLY A 138 -11.65 19.18 0.35
C GLY A 138 -10.98 18.01 -0.37
N MET A 139 -10.06 18.31 -1.29
CA MET A 139 -9.32 17.31 -2.07
C MET A 139 -7.93 17.08 -1.50
N ALA A 140 -7.27 16.01 -1.91
CA ALA A 140 -5.83 15.80 -1.71
C ALA A 140 -5.01 16.62 -2.72
N ASP A 141 -3.69 16.40 -2.79
CA ASP A 141 -2.88 16.94 -3.87
C ASP A 141 -3.48 16.56 -5.23
N MET A 142 -3.68 17.56 -6.11
CA MET A 142 -4.41 17.38 -7.37
C MET A 142 -3.72 16.44 -8.36
N ASN A 143 -2.41 16.28 -8.25
CA ASN A 143 -1.61 15.36 -9.06
C ASN A 143 -1.53 13.96 -8.43
N GLY A 144 -2.04 13.81 -7.22
CA GLY A 144 -1.99 12.55 -6.47
C GLY A 144 -3.10 11.58 -6.88
N SER A 145 -2.81 10.29 -6.78
CA SER A 145 -3.75 9.21 -7.16
C SER A 145 -5.12 9.31 -6.47
N VAL A 146 -5.19 9.84 -5.23
CA VAL A 146 -6.47 10.04 -4.51
C VAL A 146 -7.35 11.03 -5.24
N SER A 147 -6.78 12.18 -5.64
CA SER A 147 -7.54 13.22 -6.33
C SER A 147 -7.92 12.80 -7.74
N LEU A 148 -7.03 12.14 -8.47
CA LEU A 148 -7.34 11.59 -9.80
C LEU A 148 -8.53 10.61 -9.73
N ALA A 149 -8.51 9.67 -8.76
CA ALA A 149 -9.61 8.73 -8.59
C ALA A 149 -10.91 9.40 -8.10
N THR A 150 -10.80 10.46 -7.28
CA THR A 150 -11.97 11.22 -6.81
C THR A 150 -12.58 12.06 -7.94
N LEU A 151 -11.75 12.68 -8.79
CA LEU A 151 -12.23 13.40 -9.96
C LEU A 151 -12.90 12.45 -10.95
N ALA A 152 -12.34 11.25 -11.18
CA ALA A 152 -12.99 10.23 -12.01
C ALA A 152 -14.37 9.82 -11.44
N LEU A 153 -14.52 9.78 -10.10
CA LEU A 153 -15.83 9.53 -9.49
C LEU A 153 -16.80 10.69 -9.74
N PHE A 154 -16.36 11.95 -9.66
CA PHE A 154 -17.20 13.10 -10.00
C PHE A 154 -17.58 13.07 -11.48
N GLU A 155 -16.65 12.81 -12.39
CA GLU A 155 -16.90 12.72 -13.84
C GLU A 155 -17.92 11.64 -14.21
N LYS A 156 -17.84 10.47 -13.54
CA LYS A 156 -18.84 9.40 -13.68
C LYS A 156 -20.27 9.87 -13.34
N HIS A 157 -20.38 10.90 -12.50
CA HIS A 157 -21.64 11.54 -12.09
C HIS A 157 -21.89 12.87 -12.81
N GLY A 158 -21.19 13.14 -13.90
CA GLY A 158 -21.41 14.32 -14.76
C GLY A 158 -20.90 15.64 -14.18
N LEU A 159 -20.01 15.60 -13.17
CA LEU A 159 -19.35 16.78 -12.61
C LEU A 159 -17.89 16.82 -13.05
N THR A 160 -17.43 17.97 -13.51
CA THR A 160 -16.03 18.25 -13.82
C THR A 160 -15.34 18.96 -12.65
N GLN A 161 -14.03 19.05 -12.69
CA GLN A 161 -13.27 19.80 -11.70
C GLN A 161 -13.74 21.27 -11.58
N SER A 162 -14.12 21.91 -12.70
CA SER A 162 -14.61 23.30 -12.74
C SER A 162 -16.01 23.48 -12.12
N ASP A 163 -16.75 22.40 -11.91
CA ASP A 163 -18.03 22.43 -11.22
C ASP A 163 -17.93 22.45 -9.70
N LEU A 164 -16.71 22.38 -9.14
CA LEU A 164 -16.46 22.23 -7.70
C LEU A 164 -15.65 23.42 -7.16
N ASP A 165 -15.92 23.82 -5.91
CA ASP A 165 -15.06 24.73 -5.14
C ASP A 165 -14.04 23.89 -4.37
N ILE A 166 -12.83 23.72 -4.96
CA ILE A 166 -11.82 22.80 -4.47
C ILE A 166 -10.87 23.49 -3.49
N ASN A 167 -10.78 22.90 -2.29
CA ASN A 167 -9.76 23.21 -1.29
C ASN A 167 -8.76 22.04 -1.21
N VAL A 168 -7.48 22.29 -1.51
CA VAL A 168 -6.44 21.27 -1.38
C VAL A 168 -6.03 21.14 0.08
N ILE A 169 -6.23 19.93 0.65
CA ILE A 169 -5.99 19.61 2.05
C ILE A 169 -5.26 18.28 2.13
N GLU A 170 -4.00 18.33 2.53
CA GLU A 170 -3.19 17.12 2.64
C GLU A 170 -3.61 16.23 3.81
N GLY A 171 -3.49 14.93 3.55
CA GLY A 171 -3.76 13.88 4.53
C GLY A 171 -5.25 13.72 4.89
N THR A 172 -5.65 12.49 5.12
CA THR A 172 -7.03 12.16 5.54
C THR A 172 -7.43 12.86 6.85
N PRO A 173 -6.56 13.00 7.88
CA PRO A 173 -6.92 13.73 9.09
C PRO A 173 -7.27 15.21 8.85
N GLY A 174 -6.55 15.88 7.96
CA GLY A 174 -6.82 17.28 7.60
C GLY A 174 -8.19 17.43 6.94
N ARG A 175 -8.50 16.58 5.95
CA ARG A 175 -9.80 16.56 5.26
C ARG A 175 -10.95 16.19 6.20
N PHE A 176 -10.73 15.20 7.09
CA PHE A 176 -11.71 14.87 8.13
C PHE A 176 -12.02 16.08 9.01
N ASN A 177 -11.02 16.79 9.51
CA ASN A 177 -11.20 17.99 10.32
C ASN A 177 -11.93 19.10 9.55
N CYS A 178 -11.64 19.29 8.25
CA CYS A 178 -12.36 20.23 7.39
C CYS A 178 -13.85 19.95 7.36
N LEU A 179 -14.22 18.68 7.17
CA LEU A 179 -15.61 18.23 7.17
C LEU A 179 -16.28 18.43 8.53
N MET A 180 -15.60 18.03 9.62
CA MET A 180 -16.13 18.18 10.99
C MET A 180 -16.39 19.64 11.39
N ARG A 181 -15.53 20.56 11.01
CA ARG A 181 -15.71 22.01 11.28
C ARG A 181 -16.75 22.68 10.36
N GLY A 182 -17.20 21.97 9.32
CA GLY A 182 -18.13 22.51 8.33
C GLY A 182 -17.49 23.40 7.26
N ASP A 183 -16.14 23.47 7.22
CA ASP A 183 -15.37 24.23 6.23
C ASP A 183 -15.44 23.58 4.84
N CYS A 184 -15.59 22.22 4.79
CA CYS A 184 -15.87 21.46 3.58
C CYS A 184 -17.30 20.89 3.61
N ASP A 185 -17.91 20.74 2.44
CA ASP A 185 -19.21 20.13 2.25
C ASP A 185 -19.10 18.63 1.96
N ALA A 186 -18.01 18.23 1.27
CA ALA A 186 -17.64 16.83 1.03
C ALA A 186 -16.13 16.67 0.97
N VAL A 187 -15.64 15.46 1.29
CA VAL A 187 -14.20 15.10 1.27
C VAL A 187 -14.01 13.61 0.97
N PRO A 188 -12.96 13.18 0.25
CA PRO A 188 -12.53 11.80 0.21
C PRO A 188 -11.79 11.45 1.51
N LEU A 189 -12.28 10.43 2.23
CA LEU A 189 -11.69 9.94 3.47
C LEU A 189 -11.21 8.50 3.32
N GLY A 190 -9.99 8.24 3.76
CA GLY A 190 -9.49 6.88 4.01
C GLY A 190 -9.91 6.37 5.39
N GLN A 191 -9.73 5.07 5.61
CA GLN A 191 -10.04 4.40 6.87
C GLN A 191 -8.99 4.74 7.95
N PRO A 192 -9.43 4.86 9.21
CA PRO A 192 -10.79 4.69 9.74
C PRO A 192 -11.62 5.98 9.79
N GLN A 193 -11.15 7.12 9.25
CA GLN A 193 -11.80 8.43 9.36
C GLN A 193 -13.18 8.46 8.70
N ASP A 194 -13.37 7.74 7.59
CA ASP A 194 -14.67 7.61 6.96
C ASP A 194 -15.68 6.96 7.91
N PHE A 195 -15.35 5.83 8.56
CA PHE A 195 -16.21 5.20 9.56
C PHE A 195 -16.53 6.12 10.73
N HIS A 196 -15.57 6.96 11.16
CA HIS A 196 -15.79 7.94 12.21
C HIS A 196 -16.79 9.01 11.77
N ALA A 197 -16.67 9.52 10.55
CA ALA A 197 -17.59 10.49 10.00
C ALA A 197 -19.02 9.92 9.86
N LEU A 198 -19.15 8.70 9.32
CA LEU A 198 -20.44 8.04 9.15
C LEU A 198 -21.15 7.79 10.48
N ARG A 199 -20.42 7.40 11.53
CA ARG A 199 -20.99 7.29 12.90
C ARG A 199 -21.47 8.62 13.49
N GLN A 200 -20.92 9.73 13.02
CA GLN A 200 -21.37 11.08 13.42
C GLN A 200 -22.52 11.62 12.54
N GLY A 201 -23.08 10.78 11.67
CA GLY A 201 -24.24 11.10 10.85
C GLY A 201 -23.91 11.74 9.50
N PHE A 202 -22.64 11.85 9.13
CA PHE A 202 -22.25 12.23 7.77
C PHE A 202 -22.64 11.13 6.77
N ARG A 203 -22.74 11.47 5.50
CA ARG A 203 -23.23 10.57 4.46
C ARG A 203 -22.13 10.09 3.51
N LEU A 204 -22.09 8.79 3.27
CA LEU A 204 -21.34 8.22 2.16
C LEU A 204 -22.10 8.46 0.85
N LEU A 205 -21.47 9.12 -0.11
CA LEU A 205 -22.05 9.36 -1.45
C LEU A 205 -21.51 8.36 -2.49
N GLY A 206 -20.32 7.81 -2.31
CA GLY A 206 -19.70 6.85 -3.19
C GLY A 206 -18.28 6.51 -2.76
N ALA A 207 -17.62 5.59 -3.46
CA ALA A 207 -16.25 5.22 -3.23
C ALA A 207 -15.42 5.34 -4.52
N THR A 208 -14.18 5.79 -4.40
CA THR A 208 -13.32 6.10 -5.56
C THR A 208 -13.08 4.90 -6.48
N ASN A 209 -12.99 3.68 -5.92
CA ASN A 209 -12.81 2.45 -6.70
C ASN A 209 -13.99 2.13 -7.64
N GLU A 210 -15.15 2.75 -7.46
CA GLU A 210 -16.28 2.61 -8.39
C GLU A 210 -16.04 3.23 -9.76
N ALA A 211 -15.11 4.18 -9.85
CA ALA A 211 -14.75 4.87 -11.09
C ALA A 211 -13.43 4.37 -11.68
N VAL A 212 -12.60 3.67 -10.91
CA VAL A 212 -11.24 3.26 -11.32
C VAL A 212 -10.97 1.78 -11.04
N PRO A 213 -11.67 0.84 -11.71
CA PRO A 213 -11.60 -0.59 -11.39
C PRO A 213 -10.23 -1.22 -11.64
N ASP A 214 -9.46 -0.71 -12.61
CA ASP A 214 -8.14 -1.20 -13.01
C ASP A 214 -7.04 -0.22 -12.62
N PHE A 215 -7.04 0.28 -11.41
CA PHE A 215 -6.04 1.25 -10.95
C PHE A 215 -4.83 0.54 -10.31
N VAL A 216 -3.65 1.18 -10.32
CA VAL A 216 -2.54 0.88 -9.43
C VAL A 216 -2.31 2.11 -8.57
N TYR A 217 -2.76 2.03 -7.31
CA TYR A 217 -2.79 3.19 -6.43
C TYR A 217 -1.41 3.54 -5.89
N THR A 218 -0.77 2.58 -5.23
CA THR A 218 0.57 2.78 -4.68
C THR A 218 1.48 1.61 -5.00
N VAL A 219 2.75 1.93 -5.14
CA VAL A 219 3.82 1.00 -5.43
C VAL A 219 4.96 1.19 -4.45
N THR A 220 5.74 0.13 -4.24
CA THR A 220 7.11 0.29 -3.76
C THR A 220 7.97 0.71 -4.92
N ALA A 221 8.60 1.87 -4.80
CA ALA A 221 9.55 2.40 -5.77
C ALA A 221 10.99 2.27 -5.28
N ALA A 222 11.93 2.15 -6.22
CA ALA A 222 13.38 2.21 -5.98
C ALA A 222 14.04 3.12 -7.02
N ARG A 223 15.27 3.61 -6.74
CA ARG A 223 16.12 4.17 -7.79
C ARG A 223 16.62 3.04 -8.69
N LYS A 224 16.55 3.22 -10.01
CA LYS A 224 16.99 2.20 -10.99
C LYS A 224 18.46 1.83 -10.80
N SER A 225 19.32 2.84 -10.57
CA SER A 225 20.75 2.65 -10.31
C SER A 225 20.99 1.77 -9.08
N TRP A 226 20.35 2.11 -7.95
CA TRP A 226 20.45 1.33 -6.71
C TRP A 226 19.89 -0.09 -6.87
N ALA A 227 18.74 -0.22 -7.50
CA ALA A 227 18.06 -1.49 -7.72
C ALA A 227 18.92 -2.47 -8.54
N ALA A 228 19.64 -1.98 -9.55
CA ALA A 228 20.53 -2.78 -10.38
C ALA A 228 21.68 -3.41 -9.58
N GLU A 229 22.16 -2.73 -8.54
CA GLU A 229 23.25 -3.19 -7.67
C GLU A 229 22.75 -4.07 -6.51
N HIS A 230 21.43 -4.00 -6.17
CA HIS A 230 20.86 -4.64 -4.98
C HIS A 230 19.72 -5.62 -5.30
N LYS A 231 19.86 -6.38 -6.41
CA LYS A 231 18.85 -7.32 -6.90
C LYS A 231 18.45 -8.37 -5.85
N ASP A 232 19.40 -8.88 -5.08
CA ASP A 232 19.15 -9.86 -4.02
C ASP A 232 18.31 -9.25 -2.88
N VAL A 233 18.61 -8.02 -2.46
CA VAL A 233 17.83 -7.31 -1.44
C VAL A 233 16.39 -7.13 -1.90
N LEU A 234 16.16 -6.70 -3.14
CA LEU A 234 14.83 -6.51 -3.69
C LEU A 234 14.06 -7.84 -3.86
N ALA A 235 14.73 -8.90 -4.29
CA ALA A 235 14.10 -10.22 -4.37
C ALA A 235 13.68 -10.75 -2.98
N ARG A 236 14.49 -10.50 -1.94
CA ARG A 236 14.14 -10.81 -0.54
C ARG A 236 12.97 -9.97 -0.05
N TYR A 237 12.96 -8.67 -0.37
CA TYR A 237 11.86 -7.77 -0.05
C TYR A 237 10.53 -8.25 -0.67
N VAL A 238 10.54 -8.58 -1.95
CA VAL A 238 9.35 -9.10 -2.65
C VAL A 238 8.82 -10.39 -1.98
N ARG A 239 9.72 -11.30 -1.58
CA ARG A 239 9.28 -12.52 -0.85
C ARG A 239 8.63 -12.19 0.48
N ALA A 240 9.22 -11.28 1.26
CA ALA A 240 8.65 -10.86 2.54
C ALA A 240 7.27 -10.19 2.36
N MET A 241 7.13 -9.35 1.33
CA MET A 241 5.85 -8.72 1.00
C MET A 241 4.80 -9.73 0.54
N ARG A 242 5.17 -10.68 -0.32
CA ARG A 242 4.30 -11.81 -0.71
C ARG A 242 3.78 -12.56 0.52
N ASP A 243 4.66 -12.89 1.45
CA ASP A 243 4.29 -13.64 2.65
C ASP A 243 3.35 -12.80 3.55
N SER A 244 3.56 -11.49 3.60
CA SER A 244 2.65 -10.55 4.25
C SER A 244 1.27 -10.49 3.57
N PHE A 245 1.21 -10.37 2.25
CA PHE A 245 -0.05 -10.37 1.51
C PHE A 245 -0.83 -11.67 1.72
N ARG A 246 -0.16 -12.83 1.71
CA ARG A 246 -0.76 -14.13 1.99
C ARG A 246 -1.30 -14.20 3.43
N PHE A 247 -0.51 -13.73 4.41
CA PHE A 247 -0.92 -13.67 5.82
C PHE A 247 -2.18 -12.82 6.01
N ILE A 248 -2.24 -11.63 5.39
CA ILE A 248 -3.38 -10.71 5.48
C ILE A 248 -4.64 -11.33 4.86
N ARG A 249 -4.49 -12.10 3.77
CA ARG A 249 -5.62 -12.71 3.05
C ARG A 249 -6.20 -13.94 3.76
N ASP A 250 -5.44 -14.57 4.64
CA ASP A 250 -5.92 -15.73 5.39
C ASP A 250 -6.91 -15.29 6.47
N PRO A 251 -8.19 -15.70 6.39
CA PRO A 251 -9.20 -15.34 7.37
C PRO A 251 -8.85 -15.74 8.81
N GLN A 252 -8.02 -16.77 9.00
CA GLN A 252 -7.59 -17.23 10.30
C GLN A 252 -6.72 -16.20 11.04
N ASN A 253 -6.04 -15.32 10.30
CA ASN A 253 -5.18 -14.29 10.86
C ASN A 253 -5.93 -12.99 11.22
N ARG A 254 -7.21 -12.86 10.85
CA ARG A 254 -8.01 -11.63 11.10
C ARG A 254 -7.99 -11.16 12.56
N PRO A 255 -8.17 -12.02 13.57
CA PRO A 255 -8.10 -11.59 14.98
C PRO A 255 -6.71 -11.03 15.34
N ARG A 256 -5.63 -11.65 14.84
CA ARG A 256 -4.26 -11.20 15.07
C ARG A 256 -4.03 -9.84 14.41
N ILE A 257 -4.48 -9.66 13.17
CA ILE A 257 -4.35 -8.38 12.44
C ILE A 257 -5.14 -7.29 13.14
N ALA A 258 -6.38 -7.56 13.58
CA ALA A 258 -7.20 -6.60 14.33
C ALA A 258 -6.52 -6.15 15.64
N THR A 259 -5.88 -7.10 16.37
CA THR A 259 -5.09 -6.79 17.56
C THR A 259 -3.94 -5.84 17.23
N LEU A 260 -3.17 -6.11 16.18
CA LEU A 260 -2.07 -5.25 15.73
C LEU A 260 -2.55 -3.86 15.30
N MET A 261 -3.68 -3.78 14.58
CA MET A 261 -4.28 -2.48 14.20
C MET A 261 -4.71 -1.68 15.43
N LYS A 262 -5.21 -2.33 16.47
CA LYS A 262 -5.51 -1.68 17.75
C LYS A 262 -4.24 -1.13 18.41
N GLU A 263 -3.18 -1.90 18.47
CA GLU A 263 -1.90 -1.49 19.03
C GLU A 263 -1.26 -0.33 18.27
N TRP A 264 -1.31 -0.37 16.93
CA TRP A 264 -0.62 0.59 16.08
C TRP A 264 -1.36 1.91 15.92
N TRP A 265 -2.71 1.86 15.85
CA TRP A 265 -3.53 3.02 15.47
C TRP A 265 -4.62 3.35 16.48
N GLY A 266 -4.76 2.58 17.57
CA GLY A 266 -5.82 2.76 18.54
C GLY A 266 -7.21 2.44 18.01
N SER A 267 -7.32 1.65 16.93
CA SER A 267 -8.60 1.24 16.36
C SER A 267 -9.39 0.38 17.34
N SER A 268 -10.72 0.55 17.40
CA SER A 268 -11.55 -0.48 18.03
C SER A 268 -11.53 -1.76 17.20
N GLU A 269 -11.84 -2.89 17.81
CA GLU A 269 -11.91 -4.18 17.12
C GLU A 269 -12.90 -4.14 15.95
N ASP A 270 -14.10 -3.59 16.18
CA ASP A 270 -15.12 -3.44 15.13
C ASP A 270 -14.63 -2.58 13.95
N THR A 271 -13.91 -1.49 14.25
CA THR A 271 -13.33 -0.63 13.19
C THR A 271 -12.24 -1.36 12.42
N ALA A 272 -11.38 -2.13 13.12
CA ALA A 272 -10.35 -2.92 12.49
C ALA A 272 -10.95 -4.00 11.57
N LEU A 273 -11.91 -4.77 12.06
CA LEU A 273 -12.59 -5.81 11.28
C LEU A 273 -13.35 -5.22 10.09
N SER A 274 -14.10 -4.12 10.27
CA SER A 274 -14.78 -3.43 9.17
C SER A 274 -13.82 -2.91 8.11
N THR A 275 -12.64 -2.43 8.53
CA THR A 275 -11.58 -2.01 7.60
C THR A 275 -11.05 -3.21 6.82
N LEU A 276 -10.80 -4.33 7.48
CA LEU A 276 -10.35 -5.56 6.82
C LEU A 276 -11.39 -6.08 5.83
N ASP A 277 -12.67 -6.05 6.18
CA ASP A 277 -13.76 -6.43 5.26
C ASP A 277 -13.79 -5.53 4.01
N LEU A 278 -13.60 -4.23 4.19
CA LEU A 278 -13.59 -3.30 3.07
C LEU A 278 -12.39 -3.50 2.15
N PHE A 279 -11.18 -3.65 2.72
CA PHE A 279 -9.94 -3.68 1.96
C PHE A 279 -9.62 -5.04 1.34
N PHE A 280 -9.99 -6.14 2.02
CA PHE A 280 -9.56 -7.47 1.61
C PHE A 280 -10.68 -8.36 1.05
N THR A 281 -11.81 -7.75 0.71
CA THR A 281 -12.83 -8.37 -0.11
C THR A 281 -12.27 -8.55 -1.53
N PRO A 282 -12.13 -9.79 -2.06
CA PRO A 282 -11.45 -10.06 -3.33
C PRO A 282 -12.01 -9.26 -4.51
N GLU A 283 -13.33 -9.04 -4.53
CA GLU A 283 -14.04 -8.34 -5.60
C GLU A 283 -13.64 -6.86 -5.69
N LYS A 284 -13.12 -6.28 -4.62
CA LYS A 284 -12.66 -4.89 -4.59
C LYS A 284 -11.25 -4.72 -5.13
N ASN A 285 -10.51 -5.80 -5.28
CA ASN A 285 -9.15 -5.85 -5.83
C ASN A 285 -8.23 -4.74 -5.26
N VAL A 286 -8.26 -4.52 -3.95
CA VAL A 286 -7.47 -3.45 -3.31
C VAL A 286 -6.04 -3.91 -3.04
N LEU A 287 -5.89 -5.11 -2.50
CA LEU A 287 -4.59 -5.68 -2.16
C LEU A 287 -4.12 -6.61 -3.29
N PRO A 288 -2.89 -6.45 -3.83
CA PRO A 288 -2.33 -7.41 -4.79
C PRO A 288 -2.18 -8.79 -4.15
N PHE A 289 -2.17 -9.84 -4.97
CA PHE A 289 -2.01 -11.21 -4.46
C PHE A 289 -0.58 -11.47 -3.95
N GLU A 290 0.41 -11.08 -4.73
CA GLU A 290 1.83 -11.32 -4.45
C GLU A 290 2.68 -10.07 -4.74
N GLY A 291 2.06 -8.90 -4.92
CA GLY A 291 2.73 -7.65 -5.26
C GLY A 291 2.79 -7.37 -6.78
N GLU A 292 2.02 -8.12 -7.57
CA GLU A 292 1.93 -7.94 -9.03
C GLU A 292 1.44 -6.54 -9.40
N ILE A 293 2.06 -5.95 -10.43
CA ILE A 293 1.69 -4.65 -10.97
C ILE A 293 0.83 -4.87 -12.22
N ASN A 294 -0.42 -4.40 -12.18
CA ASN A 294 -1.31 -4.41 -13.33
C ASN A 294 -0.93 -3.26 -14.29
N LEU A 295 -0.29 -3.59 -15.42
CA LEU A 295 0.11 -2.59 -16.42
C LEU A 295 -1.07 -1.80 -16.99
N LYS A 296 -2.25 -2.42 -17.16
CA LYS A 296 -3.48 -1.68 -17.56
C LYS A 296 -3.86 -0.62 -16.51
N GLY A 297 -3.64 -0.93 -15.24
CA GLY A 297 -3.85 0.04 -14.16
C GLY A 297 -2.85 1.19 -14.20
N VAL A 298 -1.59 0.93 -14.55
CA VAL A 298 -0.60 1.99 -14.79
C VAL A 298 -0.99 2.84 -15.99
N GLU A 299 -1.44 2.24 -17.10
CA GLU A 299 -1.97 2.96 -18.25
C GLU A 299 -3.18 3.84 -17.90
N GLN A 300 -4.05 3.37 -16.99
CA GLN A 300 -5.18 4.17 -16.51
C GLN A 300 -4.70 5.41 -15.75
N VAL A 301 -3.70 5.27 -14.86
CA VAL A 301 -3.07 6.41 -14.18
C VAL A 301 -2.48 7.39 -15.18
N ILE A 302 -1.77 6.89 -16.20
CA ILE A 302 -1.20 7.72 -17.28
C ILE A 302 -2.29 8.52 -17.98
N ARG A 303 -3.41 7.89 -18.35
CA ARG A 303 -4.53 8.57 -18.99
C ARG A 303 -5.06 9.70 -18.12
N PHE A 304 -5.32 9.46 -16.84
CA PHE A 304 -5.80 10.50 -15.92
C PHE A 304 -4.82 11.67 -15.78
N LEU A 305 -3.52 11.39 -15.71
CA LEU A 305 -2.50 12.44 -15.68
C LEU A 305 -2.48 13.28 -16.95
N LYS A 306 -2.73 12.65 -18.10
CA LYS A 306 -2.81 13.34 -19.39
C LYS A 306 -4.09 14.17 -19.50
N ASP A 307 -5.23 13.57 -19.19
CA ASP A 307 -6.54 14.22 -19.29
C ASP A 307 -6.66 15.39 -18.30
N GLY A 308 -6.04 15.27 -17.13
CA GLY A 308 -5.90 16.32 -16.14
C GLY A 308 -4.83 17.39 -16.47
N GLY A 309 -4.12 17.27 -17.62
CA GLY A 309 -3.09 18.23 -18.03
C GLY A 309 -1.81 18.22 -17.17
N VAL A 310 -1.64 17.21 -16.33
CA VAL A 310 -0.47 17.07 -15.43
C VAL A 310 0.78 16.68 -16.22
N VAL A 311 0.62 15.83 -17.22
CA VAL A 311 1.69 15.44 -18.14
C VAL A 311 1.31 15.81 -19.58
N ASN A 312 2.28 16.35 -20.32
CA ASN A 312 2.10 16.81 -21.68
C ASN A 312 3.07 16.10 -22.65
N GLY A 313 2.69 16.02 -23.93
CA GLY A 313 3.52 15.41 -24.96
C GLY A 313 3.36 13.88 -25.07
N PRO A 314 4.27 13.20 -25.78
CA PRO A 314 4.24 11.75 -25.93
C PRO A 314 4.58 11.09 -24.58
N ILE A 315 3.71 10.21 -24.13
CA ILE A 315 3.88 9.45 -22.88
C ILE A 315 4.45 8.08 -23.24
N PRO A 316 5.55 7.65 -22.58
CA PRO A 316 6.09 6.29 -22.74
C PRO A 316 5.06 5.22 -22.35
N PRO A 317 5.18 3.99 -22.87
CA PRO A 317 4.34 2.86 -22.45
C PRO A 317 4.53 2.55 -20.95
N ALA A 318 3.53 1.92 -20.33
CA ALA A 318 3.48 1.66 -18.89
C ALA A 318 4.71 0.90 -18.38
N GLU A 319 5.27 0.02 -19.18
CA GLU A 319 6.47 -0.78 -18.88
C GLU A 319 7.71 0.09 -18.58
N THR A 320 7.75 1.33 -19.08
CA THR A 320 8.86 2.26 -18.79
C THR A 320 8.95 2.65 -17.31
N PHE A 321 7.82 2.61 -16.61
CA PHE A 321 7.68 3.02 -15.21
C PHE A 321 7.80 1.85 -14.23
N VAL A 322 7.92 0.61 -14.74
CA VAL A 322 7.86 -0.62 -13.95
C VAL A 322 9.05 -1.51 -14.27
N ASP A 323 9.67 -2.11 -13.26
CA ASP A 323 10.68 -3.14 -13.48
C ASP A 323 10.27 -4.46 -12.82
N LEU A 324 9.64 -5.32 -13.60
CA LEU A 324 9.10 -6.59 -13.15
C LEU A 324 10.18 -7.67 -12.89
N GLN A 325 11.45 -7.44 -13.23
CA GLN A 325 12.52 -8.42 -13.00
C GLN A 325 12.68 -8.76 -11.52
N TYR A 326 12.53 -7.77 -10.65
CA TYR A 326 12.67 -7.95 -9.19
C TYR A 326 11.49 -8.72 -8.61
N LEU A 327 10.27 -8.44 -9.09
CA LEU A 327 9.07 -9.19 -8.73
C LEU A 327 9.22 -10.66 -9.16
N LYS A 328 9.57 -10.91 -10.41
CA LYS A 328 9.80 -12.27 -10.92
C LYS A 328 10.86 -13.02 -10.11
N ALA A 329 12.02 -12.38 -9.86
CA ALA A 329 13.09 -12.97 -9.07
C ALA A 329 12.65 -13.31 -7.63
N GLY A 330 11.89 -12.44 -7.00
CA GLY A 330 11.34 -12.68 -5.66
C GLY A 330 10.32 -13.81 -5.62
N LEU A 331 9.49 -13.95 -6.65
CA LEU A 331 8.49 -15.01 -6.76
C LEU A 331 9.04 -16.33 -7.32
N GLY A 332 10.32 -16.39 -7.72
CA GLY A 332 10.92 -17.57 -8.35
C GLY A 332 10.38 -17.85 -9.76
N GLN A 333 9.88 -16.83 -10.43
CA GLN A 333 9.38 -16.89 -11.82
C GLN A 333 10.53 -16.61 -12.80
N LYS A 334 10.50 -17.25 -13.98
CA LYS A 334 11.48 -17.04 -15.06
C LYS A 334 11.07 -15.88 -15.97
#